data_996a2d767319e690fb754e339bb94440
#
_entry.id   996a2d767319e690fb754e339bb94440
#
_cell.length_a   1.000
_cell.length_b   1.000
_cell.length_c   1.000
_cell.angle_alpha   90.00
_cell.angle_beta   90.00
_cell.angle_gamma   90.00
#
_symmetry.space_group_name_H-M   'P 1'
#
loop_
_entity.id
_entity.type
_entity.pdbx_description
1 polymer ?
#
loop_
_entity_poly.entity_id
_entity_poly.type
_entity_poly.pdbx_seq_one_letter_code
_entity_poly.pdbx_strand_id
1 'polypeptide(L)'
;HAARLDVVTDFGTINPGETKKFTFTADYPGAFFYHCGADPMMQHIARGMFGIIIVDPKNDTRPKADREYVLIQSELYPNPEDRQAMMDNKWSNVMFNGGVFKYDPVHDTNATKWLQAKPGERVRIYFVNAGPNEFSSFHPIAGIWDKVWLSGNPKNEMVGMQSFTVGPGDAAIFDLISPKEGANAIVTHSLRAALTGAIAVIMFTKDADPAMGHGEQILVR
;
A
#
# COMPACT_ATOMS: atom_id res chain seq x y z
N HIS A 1 3.83 12.85 3.43
CA HIS A 1 4.63 13.27 2.26
C HIS A 1 3.83 14.11 1.24
N ALA A 2 2.51 14.26 1.41
CA ALA A 2 1.64 15.05 0.52
C ALA A 2 1.77 16.57 0.67
N ALA A 3 2.36 17.03 1.77
CA ALA A 3 2.36 18.44 2.16
C ALA A 3 3.74 19.09 1.98
N ARG A 4 3.74 20.36 1.62
CA ARG A 4 4.91 21.24 1.69
C ARG A 4 4.75 22.12 2.93
N LEU A 5 5.36 21.70 4.02
CA LEU A 5 5.26 22.34 5.32
C LEU A 5 6.63 22.44 5.98
N ASP A 6 6.77 23.33 6.94
CA ASP A 6 7.98 23.44 7.74
C ASP A 6 8.01 22.34 8.81
N VAL A 7 9.10 21.55 8.84
CA VAL A 7 9.21 20.38 9.73
C VAL A 7 9.23 20.80 11.20
N VAL A 8 9.78 21.95 11.52
CA VAL A 8 9.91 22.41 12.94
C VAL A 8 8.63 23.07 13.40
N THR A 9 8.07 23.99 12.61
CA THR A 9 6.89 24.77 13.02
C THR A 9 5.59 24.03 12.82
N ASP A 10 5.46 23.29 11.70
CA ASP A 10 4.21 22.62 11.34
C ASP A 10 4.10 21.19 11.87
N PHE A 11 5.21 20.44 11.89
CA PHE A 11 5.24 19.03 12.32
C PHE A 11 5.93 18.79 13.67
N GLY A 12 6.16 19.82 14.48
CA GLY A 12 6.76 19.67 15.80
C GLY A 12 6.00 18.67 16.67
N THR A 13 6.74 18.01 17.55
CA THR A 13 6.20 17.05 18.52
C THR A 13 5.11 17.69 19.39
N ILE A 14 4.09 16.93 19.74
CA ILE A 14 3.05 17.30 20.71
C ILE A 14 3.09 16.36 21.91
N ASN A 15 2.67 16.84 23.09
CA ASN A 15 2.56 16.03 24.28
C ASN A 15 1.25 15.23 24.32
N PRO A 16 1.16 14.17 25.14
CA PRO A 16 -0.11 13.47 25.36
C PRO A 16 -1.24 14.43 25.76
N GLY A 17 -2.39 14.30 25.08
CA GLY A 17 -3.56 15.16 25.28
C GLY A 17 -3.55 16.49 24.52
N GLU A 18 -2.44 16.86 23.91
CA GLU A 18 -2.38 18.05 23.04
C GLU A 18 -2.89 17.75 21.64
N THR A 19 -3.39 18.80 20.98
CA THR A 19 -3.84 18.78 19.60
C THR A 19 -3.14 19.90 18.83
N LYS A 20 -2.54 19.54 17.69
CA LYS A 20 -1.99 20.51 16.75
C LYS A 20 -2.81 20.47 15.45
N LYS A 21 -3.20 21.64 14.96
CA LYS A 21 -3.86 21.79 13.66
C LYS A 21 -2.93 22.50 12.70
N PHE A 22 -2.84 21.99 11.50
CA PHE A 22 -2.15 22.62 10.39
C PHE A 22 -2.98 22.48 9.12
N THR A 23 -2.78 23.38 8.17
CA THR A 23 -3.47 23.36 6.88
C THR A 23 -2.43 23.37 5.77
N PHE A 24 -2.65 22.56 4.76
CA PHE A 24 -1.80 22.52 3.58
C PHE A 24 -2.64 22.41 2.32
N THR A 25 -2.07 22.82 1.19
CA THR A 25 -2.67 22.61 -0.12
C THR A 25 -2.09 21.34 -0.73
N ALA A 26 -2.95 20.44 -1.19
CA ALA A 26 -2.53 19.21 -1.89
C ALA A 26 -2.22 19.59 -3.37
N ASP A 27 -1.00 20.07 -3.62
CA ASP A 27 -0.59 20.63 -4.92
C ASP A 27 -0.37 19.59 -6.01
N TYR A 28 -0.07 18.36 -5.62
CA TYR A 28 0.21 17.26 -6.54
C TYR A 28 -0.79 16.13 -6.37
N PRO A 29 -1.37 15.62 -7.48
CA PRO A 29 -2.11 14.38 -7.44
C PRO A 29 -1.17 13.20 -7.22
N GLY A 30 -1.63 12.20 -6.49
CA GLY A 30 -0.86 10.99 -6.21
C GLY A 30 -1.29 10.23 -4.98
N ALA A 31 -0.50 9.22 -4.65
CA ALA A 31 -0.61 8.45 -3.42
C ALA A 31 0.59 8.79 -2.52
N PHE A 32 0.32 9.16 -1.28
CA PHE A 32 1.35 9.70 -0.39
C PHE A 32 1.32 9.02 0.96
N PHE A 33 2.49 8.59 1.38
CA PHE A 33 2.72 8.06 2.71
C PHE A 33 2.63 9.18 3.76
N TYR A 34 2.00 8.91 4.90
CA TYR A 34 2.16 9.74 6.10
C TYR A 34 2.51 8.87 7.30
N HIS A 35 3.28 9.40 8.23
CA HIS A 35 3.75 8.66 9.38
C HIS A 35 4.11 9.56 10.55
N CYS A 36 4.27 8.97 11.72
CA CYS A 36 4.80 9.67 12.89
C CYS A 36 6.22 10.18 12.61
N GLY A 37 6.48 11.44 12.90
CA GLY A 37 7.79 12.08 12.76
C GLY A 37 8.54 12.28 14.09
N ALA A 38 7.94 11.87 15.23
CA ALA A 38 8.59 11.98 16.53
C ALA A 38 9.71 10.93 16.68
N ASP A 39 10.76 11.29 17.43
CA ASP A 39 11.83 10.33 17.79
C ASP A 39 11.32 9.33 18.85
N PRO A 40 11.61 8.04 18.70
CA PRO A 40 12.34 7.33 17.65
C PRO A 40 11.46 6.94 16.46
N MET A 41 11.51 7.69 15.40
CA MET A 41 10.61 7.62 14.24
C MET A 41 10.52 6.20 13.62
N MET A 42 11.67 5.52 13.45
CA MET A 42 11.70 4.16 12.88
C MET A 42 10.87 3.18 13.71
N GLN A 43 10.96 3.26 15.04
CA GLN A 43 10.21 2.40 15.96
C GLN A 43 8.70 2.68 15.87
N HIS A 44 8.31 3.95 15.74
CA HIS A 44 6.91 4.34 15.59
C HIS A 44 6.33 3.86 14.26
N ILE A 45 7.09 3.96 13.17
CA ILE A 45 6.68 3.39 11.86
C ILE A 45 6.55 1.87 11.98
N ALA A 46 7.53 1.18 12.54
CA ALA A 46 7.49 -0.29 12.71
C ALA A 46 6.30 -0.75 13.59
N ARG A 47 5.77 0.13 14.45
CA ARG A 47 4.56 -0.11 15.26
C ARG A 47 3.26 0.27 14.57
N GLY A 48 3.29 0.67 13.30
CA GLY A 48 2.09 0.96 12.52
C GLY A 48 1.57 2.40 12.60
N MET A 49 2.39 3.36 13.07
CA MET A 49 1.98 4.77 13.11
C MET A 49 2.13 5.44 11.73
N PHE A 50 1.33 4.98 10.76
CA PHE A 50 1.36 5.44 9.38
C PHE A 50 0.02 5.25 8.67
N GLY A 51 -0.08 5.83 7.48
CA GLY A 51 -1.19 5.63 6.57
C GLY A 51 -0.91 6.22 5.18
N ILE A 52 -1.95 6.36 4.39
CA ILE A 52 -1.90 6.89 3.03
C ILE A 52 -2.83 8.10 2.90
N ILE A 53 -2.39 9.11 2.12
CA ILE A 53 -3.24 10.19 1.61
C ILE A 53 -3.29 10.03 0.09
N ILE A 54 -4.49 9.92 -0.46
CA ILE A 54 -4.72 9.88 -1.91
C ILE A 54 -5.24 11.26 -2.33
N VAL A 55 -4.59 11.86 -3.30
CA VAL A 55 -4.97 13.14 -3.89
C VAL A 55 -5.35 12.90 -5.35
N ASP A 56 -6.63 12.99 -5.65
CA ASP A 56 -7.11 12.82 -7.01
C ASP A 56 -6.77 14.04 -7.89
N PRO A 57 -6.41 13.82 -9.16
CA PRO A 57 -6.18 14.90 -10.10
C PRO A 57 -7.51 15.62 -10.42
N LYS A 58 -7.48 16.95 -10.51
CA LYS A 58 -8.66 17.76 -10.87
C LYS A 58 -9.28 17.34 -12.21
N ASN A 59 -8.44 17.00 -13.17
CA ASN A 59 -8.83 16.50 -14.48
C ASN A 59 -8.17 15.12 -14.63
N ASP A 60 -8.82 14.07 -14.14
CA ASP A 60 -8.28 12.72 -14.22
C ASP A 60 -8.37 12.20 -15.65
N THR A 61 -7.21 11.94 -16.26
CA THR A 61 -7.07 11.35 -17.58
C THR A 61 -6.79 9.85 -17.54
N ARG A 62 -6.64 9.30 -16.34
CA ARG A 62 -6.45 7.86 -16.15
C ARG A 62 -7.72 7.11 -16.56
N PRO A 63 -7.63 5.89 -17.09
CA PRO A 63 -8.79 5.04 -17.28
C PRO A 63 -9.57 4.91 -15.96
N LYS A 64 -10.90 4.93 -16.04
CA LYS A 64 -11.73 4.72 -14.86
C LYS A 64 -11.47 3.32 -14.29
N ALA A 65 -11.23 3.23 -13.00
CA ALA A 65 -11.18 1.96 -12.29
C ALA A 65 -12.60 1.46 -11.98
N ASP A 66 -12.79 0.15 -12.06
CA ASP A 66 -14.03 -0.51 -11.65
C ASP A 66 -13.97 -0.92 -10.19
N ARG A 67 -12.75 -1.25 -9.72
CA ARG A 67 -12.46 -1.59 -8.32
C ARG A 67 -11.21 -0.86 -7.87
N GLU A 68 -11.19 -0.40 -6.62
CA GLU A 68 -10.07 0.29 -6.04
C GLU A 68 -9.73 -0.31 -4.67
N TYR A 69 -8.44 -0.57 -4.45
CA TYR A 69 -7.93 -1.14 -3.20
C TYR A 69 -6.71 -0.36 -2.71
N VAL A 70 -6.56 -0.29 -1.40
CA VAL A 70 -5.35 0.24 -0.75
C VAL A 70 -4.58 -0.91 -0.14
N LEU A 71 -3.30 -1.02 -0.49
CA LEU A 71 -2.36 -1.95 0.13
C LEU A 71 -1.16 -1.17 0.67
N ILE A 72 -0.94 -1.27 1.96
CA ILE A 72 0.23 -0.70 2.63
C ILE A 72 1.12 -1.85 3.09
N GLN A 73 2.31 -1.94 2.52
CA GLN A 73 3.33 -2.88 2.97
C GLN A 73 4.01 -2.36 4.24
N SER A 74 4.23 -3.23 5.20
CA SER A 74 5.01 -2.92 6.39
C SER A 74 5.72 -4.16 6.93
N GLU A 75 6.75 -3.94 7.72
CA GLU A 75 7.53 -4.98 8.39
C GLU A 75 7.02 -5.24 9.80
N LEU A 76 7.07 -6.50 10.22
CA LEU A 76 6.79 -6.90 11.60
C LEU A 76 8.09 -7.27 12.31
N TYR A 77 8.35 -6.62 13.42
CA TYR A 77 9.46 -6.93 14.33
C TYR A 77 8.91 -7.56 15.60
N PRO A 78 9.36 -8.77 15.99
CA PRO A 78 8.83 -9.49 17.14
C PRO A 78 8.98 -8.72 18.46
N ASN A 79 10.12 -8.02 18.61
CA ASN A 79 10.32 -7.10 19.74
C ASN A 79 10.27 -5.66 19.23
N PRO A 80 9.19 -4.92 19.50
CA PRO A 80 9.03 -3.54 19.03
C PRO A 80 9.94 -2.53 19.78
N GLU A 81 10.67 -2.96 20.79
CA GLU A 81 11.66 -2.15 21.51
C GLU A 81 13.08 -2.34 20.97
N ASP A 82 13.32 -3.38 20.17
CA ASP A 82 14.65 -3.70 19.65
C ASP A 82 14.97 -2.88 18.40
N ARG A 83 15.48 -1.66 18.64
CA ARG A 83 15.90 -0.76 17.55
C ARG A 83 17.05 -1.33 16.74
N GLN A 84 17.95 -2.11 17.35
CA GLN A 84 19.07 -2.69 16.64
C GLN A 84 18.60 -3.75 15.64
N ALA A 85 17.62 -4.58 16.02
CA ALA A 85 16.99 -5.49 15.08
C ALA A 85 16.34 -4.77 13.90
N MET A 86 15.74 -3.59 14.13
CA MET A 86 15.18 -2.77 13.06
C MET A 86 16.28 -2.20 12.15
N MET A 87 17.38 -1.70 12.73
CA MET A 87 18.54 -1.21 11.97
C MET A 87 19.18 -2.33 11.14
N ASP A 88 19.23 -3.55 11.68
CA ASP A 88 19.80 -4.73 11.04
C ASP A 88 18.83 -5.42 10.06
N ASN A 89 17.64 -4.86 9.83
CA ASN A 89 16.59 -5.44 8.98
C ASN A 89 16.17 -6.86 9.38
N LYS A 90 16.09 -7.12 10.71
CA LYS A 90 15.73 -8.44 11.29
C LYS A 90 14.23 -8.58 11.54
N TRP A 91 13.42 -8.19 10.55
CA TRP A 91 11.98 -8.41 10.60
C TRP A 91 11.64 -9.92 10.52
N SER A 92 10.54 -10.33 11.13
CA SER A 92 10.03 -11.71 11.06
C SER A 92 9.09 -11.91 9.87
N ASN A 93 8.31 -10.90 9.54
CA ASN A 93 7.26 -10.95 8.52
C ASN A 93 7.21 -9.62 7.77
N VAL A 94 6.71 -9.69 6.53
CA VAL A 94 6.26 -8.51 5.79
C VAL A 94 4.75 -8.65 5.58
N MET A 95 4.02 -7.58 5.81
CA MET A 95 2.56 -7.59 5.88
C MET A 95 1.94 -6.65 4.85
N PHE A 96 0.70 -6.95 4.46
CA PHE A 96 -0.18 -5.96 3.83
C PHE A 96 -1.27 -5.53 4.82
N ASN A 97 -1.45 -4.22 4.98
CA ASN A 97 -2.46 -3.62 5.87
C ASN A 97 -2.46 -4.20 7.29
N GLY A 98 -1.26 -4.39 7.85
CA GLY A 98 -1.04 -4.83 9.23
C GLY A 98 -1.37 -6.30 9.51
N GLY A 99 -1.50 -7.15 8.48
CA GLY A 99 -1.77 -8.58 8.65
C GLY A 99 -0.87 -9.46 7.81
N VAL A 100 -0.34 -10.50 8.42
CA VAL A 100 0.43 -11.57 7.77
C VAL A 100 -0.55 -12.41 6.95
N PHE A 101 -0.33 -12.56 5.65
CA PHE A 101 -1.23 -13.24 4.70
C PHE A 101 -2.71 -12.79 4.77
N LYS A 102 -2.97 -11.56 5.18
CA LYS A 102 -4.32 -11.04 5.47
C LYS A 102 -5.33 -11.24 4.33
N TYR A 103 -4.86 -11.20 3.10
CA TYR A 103 -5.69 -11.34 1.90
C TYR A 103 -5.34 -12.60 1.10
N ASP A 104 -4.71 -13.58 1.73
CA ASP A 104 -4.30 -14.83 1.09
C ASP A 104 -4.84 -16.07 1.83
N PRO A 105 -6.06 -16.51 1.53
CA PRO A 105 -6.65 -17.68 2.16
C PRO A 105 -6.01 -19.00 1.72
N VAL A 106 -5.07 -19.00 0.79
CA VAL A 106 -4.28 -20.19 0.41
C VAL A 106 -3.21 -20.50 1.46
N HIS A 107 -2.55 -19.45 1.98
CA HIS A 107 -1.49 -19.59 3.00
C HIS A 107 -2.01 -19.39 4.43
N ASP A 108 -3.08 -18.63 4.59
CA ASP A 108 -3.77 -18.44 5.86
C ASP A 108 -5.25 -18.80 5.72
N THR A 109 -5.61 -20.00 6.20
CA THR A 109 -7.00 -20.48 6.20
C THR A 109 -7.94 -19.63 7.06
N ASN A 110 -7.40 -18.79 7.94
CA ASN A 110 -8.17 -17.81 8.71
C ASN A 110 -8.34 -16.47 7.97
N ALA A 111 -7.68 -16.29 6.83
CA ALA A 111 -7.89 -15.10 6.01
C ALA A 111 -9.36 -15.07 5.55
N THR A 112 -10.06 -14.04 5.99
CA THR A 112 -11.52 -13.94 5.82
C THR A 112 -11.91 -13.19 4.56
N LYS A 113 -10.96 -12.56 3.88
CA LYS A 113 -11.28 -11.66 2.75
C LYS A 113 -10.30 -11.83 1.60
N TRP A 114 -10.83 -12.24 0.45
CA TRP A 114 -10.20 -12.06 -0.83
C TRP A 114 -10.49 -10.65 -1.32
N LEU A 115 -9.54 -10.05 -2.05
CA LEU A 115 -9.88 -8.92 -2.90
C LEU A 115 -10.66 -9.48 -4.11
N GLN A 116 -11.68 -8.79 -4.59
CA GLN A 116 -12.56 -9.34 -5.62
C GLN A 116 -12.74 -8.36 -6.78
N ALA A 117 -12.88 -8.92 -7.98
CA ALA A 117 -13.27 -8.20 -9.18
C ALA A 117 -13.97 -9.14 -10.16
N LYS A 118 -14.72 -8.59 -11.14
CA LYS A 118 -15.22 -9.39 -12.25
C LYS A 118 -14.17 -9.49 -13.35
N PRO A 119 -14.17 -10.58 -14.13
CA PRO A 119 -13.33 -10.67 -15.32
C PRO A 119 -13.54 -9.46 -16.25
N GLY A 120 -12.45 -8.84 -16.68
CA GLY A 120 -12.45 -7.63 -17.49
C GLY A 120 -12.56 -6.31 -16.74
N GLU A 121 -12.90 -6.32 -15.45
CA GLU A 121 -12.86 -5.11 -14.63
C GLU A 121 -11.41 -4.64 -14.43
N ARG A 122 -11.24 -3.32 -14.42
CA ARG A 122 -9.98 -2.66 -14.07
C ARG A 122 -9.89 -2.52 -12.56
N VAL A 123 -8.94 -3.22 -11.99
CA VAL A 123 -8.60 -3.12 -10.56
C VAL A 123 -7.47 -2.13 -10.39
N ARG A 124 -7.68 -1.08 -9.62
CA ARG A 124 -6.67 -0.10 -9.22
C ARG A 124 -6.21 -0.34 -7.80
N ILE A 125 -4.91 -0.42 -7.62
CA ILE A 125 -4.29 -0.60 -6.31
C ILE A 125 -3.45 0.64 -6.00
N TYR A 126 -3.80 1.32 -4.92
CA TYR A 126 -2.99 2.36 -4.29
C TYR A 126 -2.03 1.66 -3.34
N PHE A 127 -0.77 1.59 -3.72
CA PHE A 127 0.25 0.88 -2.96
C PHE A 127 1.22 1.85 -2.31
N VAL A 128 1.48 1.64 -1.01
CA VAL A 128 2.50 2.36 -0.24
C VAL A 128 3.41 1.34 0.41
N ASN A 129 4.71 1.57 0.32
CA ASN A 129 5.69 0.84 1.10
C ASN A 129 6.08 1.64 2.35
N ALA A 130 5.50 1.29 3.48
CA ALA A 130 5.81 1.92 4.76
C ALA A 130 7.17 1.45 5.33
N GLY A 131 7.70 0.35 4.85
CA GLY A 131 8.98 -0.20 5.30
C GLY A 131 8.97 -0.64 6.77
N PRO A 132 9.96 -0.23 7.58
CA PRO A 132 10.90 0.88 7.35
C PRO A 132 12.08 0.62 6.41
N ASN A 133 12.43 -0.61 6.10
CA ASN A 133 13.68 -0.93 5.39
C ASN A 133 13.49 -1.78 4.11
N GLU A 134 12.53 -2.71 4.09
CA GLU A 134 12.38 -3.67 3.00
C GLU A 134 11.79 -3.00 1.75
N PHE A 135 12.44 -3.22 0.61
CA PHE A 135 11.92 -2.81 -0.69
C PHE A 135 10.81 -3.76 -1.15
N SER A 136 9.87 -3.22 -1.89
CA SER A 136 8.86 -4.02 -2.57
C SER A 136 9.18 -4.12 -4.05
N SER A 137 9.37 -5.32 -4.58
CA SER A 137 9.26 -5.57 -6.01
C SER A 137 7.84 -6.07 -6.28
N PHE A 138 6.90 -5.13 -6.45
CA PHE A 138 5.48 -5.43 -6.49
C PHE A 138 5.07 -6.03 -7.83
N HIS A 139 4.52 -7.26 -7.80
CA HIS A 139 4.33 -8.12 -8.97
C HIS A 139 2.99 -8.86 -8.94
N PRO A 140 2.21 -8.89 -10.04
CA PRO A 140 1.04 -9.74 -10.19
C PRO A 140 1.48 -11.09 -10.76
N ILE A 141 1.35 -12.17 -9.98
CA ILE A 141 1.69 -13.52 -10.43
C ILE A 141 0.77 -13.92 -11.61
N ALA A 142 1.37 -14.41 -12.68
CA ALA A 142 0.69 -14.74 -13.95
C ALA A 142 -0.05 -13.55 -14.57
N GLY A 143 0.39 -12.34 -14.29
CA GLY A 143 -0.17 -11.09 -14.78
C GLY A 143 0.88 -10.07 -15.19
N ILE A 144 0.40 -8.98 -15.77
CA ILE A 144 1.18 -7.79 -16.11
C ILE A 144 0.41 -6.59 -15.57
N TRP A 145 1.08 -5.66 -14.93
CA TRP A 145 0.48 -4.37 -14.64
C TRP A 145 0.16 -3.65 -15.94
N ASP A 146 -1.12 -3.43 -16.20
CA ASP A 146 -1.58 -2.68 -17.39
C ASP A 146 -0.99 -1.27 -17.37
N LYS A 147 -1.06 -0.63 -16.22
CA LYS A 147 -0.47 0.69 -15.98
C LYS A 147 0.13 0.78 -14.58
N VAL A 148 1.18 1.58 -14.46
CA VAL A 148 1.81 1.96 -13.19
C VAL A 148 2.06 3.46 -13.20
N TRP A 149 1.72 4.14 -12.12
CA TRP A 149 2.02 5.56 -11.91
C TRP A 149 2.90 5.73 -10.68
N LEU A 150 4.17 6.11 -10.89
CA LEU A 150 5.11 6.37 -9.80
C LEU A 150 4.61 7.53 -8.94
N SER A 151 4.67 7.37 -7.62
CA SER A 151 4.06 8.25 -6.61
C SER A 151 2.57 8.52 -6.85
N GLY A 152 1.92 7.74 -7.72
CA GLY A 152 0.53 7.91 -8.12
C GLY A 152 0.25 9.14 -8.99
N ASN A 153 1.28 9.86 -9.45
CA ASN A 153 1.09 11.04 -10.29
C ASN A 153 0.76 10.60 -11.73
N PRO A 154 -0.37 11.06 -12.33
CA PRO A 154 -0.76 10.69 -13.69
C PRO A 154 0.28 10.99 -14.77
N LYS A 155 1.18 11.92 -14.53
CA LYS A 155 2.27 12.26 -15.47
C LYS A 155 3.41 11.25 -15.48
N ASN A 156 3.50 10.39 -14.47
CA ASN A 156 4.54 9.36 -14.34
C ASN A 156 4.00 7.99 -14.76
N GLU A 157 3.34 7.91 -15.92
CA GLU A 157 2.72 6.69 -16.41
C GLU A 157 3.73 5.76 -17.09
N MET A 158 3.67 4.49 -16.71
CA MET A 158 4.35 3.36 -17.36
C MET A 158 3.31 2.31 -17.76
N VAL A 159 3.56 1.58 -18.81
CA VAL A 159 2.63 0.61 -19.39
C VAL A 159 3.29 -0.74 -19.53
N GLY A 160 2.57 -1.82 -19.23
CA GLY A 160 3.01 -3.19 -19.48
C GLY A 160 4.17 -3.63 -18.56
N MET A 161 4.11 -3.31 -17.28
CA MET A 161 5.18 -3.64 -16.32
C MET A 161 4.95 -5.00 -15.68
N GLN A 162 5.96 -5.88 -15.71
CA GLN A 162 5.89 -7.16 -15.01
C GLN A 162 6.00 -6.99 -13.48
N SER A 163 6.92 -6.17 -13.04
CA SER A 163 7.10 -5.78 -11.63
C SER A 163 7.56 -4.34 -11.55
N PHE A 164 7.33 -3.72 -10.41
CA PHE A 164 7.77 -2.36 -10.16
C PHE A 164 8.31 -2.23 -8.74
N THR A 165 9.50 -1.64 -8.61
CA THR A 165 10.13 -1.47 -7.30
C THR A 165 9.62 -0.21 -6.61
N VAL A 166 9.07 -0.38 -5.41
CA VAL A 166 8.64 0.71 -4.54
C VAL A 166 9.53 0.69 -3.29
N GLY A 167 10.29 1.75 -3.09
CA GLY A 167 11.17 1.90 -1.93
C GLY A 167 10.41 2.21 -0.65
N PRO A 168 11.04 2.02 0.52
CA PRO A 168 10.45 2.46 1.78
C PRO A 168 10.13 3.96 1.77
N GLY A 169 8.93 4.34 2.19
CA GLY A 169 8.44 5.72 2.19
C GLY A 169 7.92 6.22 0.85
N ASP A 170 7.92 5.38 -0.19
CA ASP A 170 7.37 5.72 -1.50
C ASP A 170 6.05 4.99 -1.78
N ALA A 171 5.39 5.39 -2.86
CA ALA A 171 4.11 4.87 -3.28
C ALA A 171 4.03 4.75 -4.81
N ALA A 172 3.12 3.92 -5.28
CA ALA A 172 2.73 3.88 -6.68
C ALA A 172 1.26 3.44 -6.81
N ILE A 173 0.65 3.75 -7.94
CA ILE A 173 -0.69 3.26 -8.29
C ILE A 173 -0.53 2.23 -9.41
N PHE A 174 -1.23 1.13 -9.28
CA PHE A 174 -1.16 -0.01 -10.21
C PHE A 174 -2.54 -0.34 -10.74
N ASP A 175 -2.66 -0.52 -12.04
CA ASP A 175 -3.87 -1.06 -12.67
C ASP A 175 -3.59 -2.48 -13.18
N LEU A 176 -4.51 -3.40 -12.86
CA LEU A 176 -4.53 -4.79 -13.31
C LEU A 176 -5.88 -5.12 -13.94
N ILE A 177 -5.85 -5.84 -15.05
CA ILE A 177 -7.04 -6.39 -15.70
C ILE A 177 -6.80 -7.89 -15.95
N SER A 178 -7.71 -8.74 -15.47
CA SER A 178 -7.72 -10.15 -15.83
C SER A 178 -8.95 -10.46 -16.71
N PRO A 179 -8.77 -11.00 -17.92
CA PRO A 179 -9.91 -11.33 -18.78
C PRO A 179 -10.62 -12.63 -18.40
N LYS A 180 -10.06 -13.39 -17.46
CA LYS A 180 -10.55 -14.71 -17.07
C LYS A 180 -10.87 -14.80 -15.58
N GLU A 181 -11.79 -15.68 -15.23
CA GLU A 181 -12.02 -16.08 -13.83
C GLU A 181 -10.79 -16.81 -13.28
N GLY A 182 -10.51 -16.60 -12.02
CA GLY A 182 -9.40 -17.24 -11.30
C GLY A 182 -8.80 -16.37 -10.21
N ALA A 183 -7.86 -16.94 -9.47
CA ALA A 183 -7.12 -16.26 -8.44
C ALA A 183 -5.82 -15.68 -9.03
N ASN A 184 -5.63 -14.38 -8.86
CA ASN A 184 -4.38 -13.70 -9.20
C ASN A 184 -3.69 -13.27 -7.90
N ALA A 185 -2.56 -13.89 -7.57
CA ALA A 185 -1.76 -13.45 -6.44
C ALA A 185 -0.98 -12.19 -6.80
N ILE A 186 -0.89 -11.27 -5.86
CA ILE A 186 -0.04 -10.10 -5.92
C ILE A 186 0.96 -10.19 -4.79
N VAL A 187 2.22 -10.04 -5.08
CA VAL A 187 3.28 -10.28 -4.11
C VAL A 187 4.31 -9.16 -4.10
N THR A 188 5.01 -9.02 -2.99
CA THR A 188 6.33 -8.43 -2.97
C THR A 188 7.33 -9.52 -3.38
N HIS A 189 7.89 -9.45 -4.59
CA HIS A 189 8.70 -10.52 -5.19
C HIS A 189 10.12 -10.64 -4.59
N SER A 190 10.39 -10.02 -3.45
CA SER A 190 11.38 -10.50 -2.49
C SER A 190 10.80 -11.77 -1.87
N LEU A 191 11.28 -12.95 -2.27
CA LEU A 191 10.63 -14.22 -1.89
C LEU A 191 10.58 -14.42 -0.38
N ARG A 192 11.58 -13.95 0.36
CA ARG A 192 11.51 -13.96 1.82
C ARG A 192 10.31 -13.15 2.32
N ALA A 193 10.05 -11.96 1.77
CA ALA A 193 8.91 -11.14 2.16
C ALA A 193 7.57 -11.79 1.75
N ALA A 194 7.48 -12.30 0.52
CA ALA A 194 6.29 -13.01 0.04
C ALA A 194 5.96 -14.21 0.95
N LEU A 195 6.93 -15.10 1.16
CA LEU A 195 6.75 -16.35 1.93
C LEU A 195 6.56 -16.13 3.44
N THR A 196 6.70 -14.89 3.91
CA THR A 196 6.45 -14.53 5.31
C THR A 196 5.24 -13.61 5.48
N GLY A 197 4.45 -13.35 4.42
CA GLY A 197 3.17 -12.66 4.61
C GLY A 197 2.77 -11.63 3.55
N ALA A 198 3.71 -11.17 2.70
CA ALA A 198 3.45 -10.13 1.70
C ALA A 198 2.85 -10.70 0.42
N ILE A 199 1.72 -11.40 0.56
CA ILE A 199 0.88 -11.91 -0.53
C ILE A 199 -0.55 -11.40 -0.32
N ALA A 200 -1.18 -10.96 -1.41
CA ALA A 200 -2.61 -10.72 -1.48
C ALA A 200 -3.16 -11.44 -2.72
N VAL A 201 -4.41 -11.85 -2.66
CA VAL A 201 -5.07 -12.55 -3.78
C VAL A 201 -6.29 -11.74 -4.22
N ILE A 202 -6.36 -11.45 -5.52
CA ILE A 202 -7.58 -10.96 -6.18
C ILE A 202 -8.28 -12.14 -6.82
N MET A 203 -9.49 -12.42 -6.38
CA MET A 203 -10.37 -13.38 -7.01
C MET A 203 -11.16 -12.69 -8.11
N PHE A 204 -10.87 -13.01 -9.36
CA PHE A 204 -11.70 -12.62 -10.49
C PHE A 204 -12.83 -13.63 -10.65
N THR A 205 -14.05 -13.22 -10.38
CA THR A 205 -15.24 -14.06 -10.44
C THR A 205 -16.45 -13.27 -10.92
N LYS A 206 -17.37 -13.92 -11.66
CA LYS A 206 -18.64 -13.30 -12.07
C LYS A 206 -19.51 -12.88 -10.90
N ASP A 207 -19.36 -13.60 -9.78
CA ASP A 207 -20.12 -13.38 -8.55
C ASP A 207 -19.40 -12.44 -7.57
N ALA A 208 -18.43 -11.64 -8.05
CA ALA A 208 -17.72 -10.67 -7.22
C ALA A 208 -18.70 -9.75 -6.47
N ASP A 209 -18.48 -9.63 -5.17
CA ASP A 209 -19.29 -8.75 -4.31
C ASP A 209 -19.29 -7.31 -4.87
N PRO A 210 -20.46 -6.75 -5.22
CA PRO A 210 -20.53 -5.40 -5.78
C PRO A 210 -20.10 -4.30 -4.78
N ALA A 211 -20.06 -4.58 -3.49
CA ALA A 211 -19.61 -3.64 -2.47
C ALA A 211 -18.07 -3.61 -2.32
N MET A 212 -17.37 -4.67 -2.76
CA MET A 212 -15.91 -4.76 -2.64
C MET A 212 -15.21 -3.80 -3.59
N GLY A 213 -14.18 -3.11 -3.09
CA GLY A 213 -13.38 -2.17 -3.89
C GLY A 213 -14.07 -0.83 -4.15
N HIS A 214 -15.08 -0.49 -3.34
CA HIS A 214 -15.79 0.80 -3.41
C HIS A 214 -15.95 1.41 -2.00
N GLY A 215 -15.99 2.75 -1.93
CA GLY A 215 -16.33 3.49 -0.71
C GLY A 215 -15.36 3.29 0.45
N GLU A 216 -15.87 2.97 1.62
CA GLU A 216 -15.10 2.94 2.88
C GLU A 216 -13.95 1.92 2.92
N GLN A 217 -13.98 0.91 2.07
CA GLN A 217 -12.90 -0.09 2.00
C GLN A 217 -11.60 0.47 1.41
N ILE A 218 -11.67 1.59 0.70
CA ILE A 218 -10.50 2.29 0.15
C ILE A 218 -9.85 3.15 1.23
N LEU A 219 -10.64 3.61 2.18
CA LEU A 219 -10.17 4.52 3.22
C LEU A 219 -9.61 3.72 4.38
N VAL A 220 -8.29 3.68 4.51
CA VAL A 220 -7.64 3.40 5.79
C VAL A 220 -7.90 4.64 6.65
N ARG A 221 -9.02 4.64 7.37
CA ARG A 221 -9.33 5.65 8.37
C ARG A 221 -8.70 5.29 9.70
#